data_6e08fa2c594cfbb030ebf22d91f8585d
#
_entry.id   6e08fa2c594cfbb030ebf22d91f8585d
#
_cell.length_a   1.000
_cell.length_b   1.000
_cell.length_c   1.000
_cell.angle_alpha   90.00
_cell.angle_beta   90.00
_cell.angle_gamma   90.00
#
_symmetry.space_group_name_H-M   'P 1'
#
loop_
_entity.id
_entity.type
_entity.pdbx_description
1 polymer ?
#
loop_
_entity_poly.entity_id
_entity_poly.type
_entity_poly.pdbx_seq_one_letter_code
_entity_poly.pdbx_strand_id
1 'polypeptide(L)'
;SETQGTIDQIALDNNWGSPDSEGCGTNHGSLCLRMTLTGPAPLTNAVTEESFKLFWQVFPVGVVIVAAMLFLFHCDLLQTGRIRFVQGIKVVIISGLPTLCAVWVTLGLIGLTDYEVTMTVILVGPIVLSLGVSYGLHITNRYAESKGTPQEKMSAALQSTGRAVFLSAMTTIIGFISLTFAPMKPIQTVGWALAAGIVVVYILTM
;
A
#
# COMPACT_ATOMS: atom_id res chain seq x y z
N SER A 1 -21.47 -9.63 -7.92
CA SER A 1 -22.71 -8.87 -8.18
C SER A 1 -23.64 -9.60 -9.17
N GLU A 2 -23.12 -10.18 -10.26
CA GLU A 2 -23.94 -10.85 -11.28
C GLU A 2 -24.60 -12.14 -10.77
N THR A 3 -23.87 -12.93 -9.99
CA THR A 3 -24.39 -14.16 -9.36
C THR A 3 -25.45 -13.89 -8.30
N GLN A 4 -25.33 -12.79 -7.55
CA GLN A 4 -26.35 -12.39 -6.57
C GLN A 4 -27.63 -11.95 -7.27
N GLY A 5 -27.52 -11.18 -8.37
CA GLY A 5 -28.66 -10.78 -9.19
C GLY A 5 -29.42 -11.98 -9.78
N THR A 6 -28.70 -13.04 -10.18
CA THR A 6 -29.32 -14.30 -10.67
C THR A 6 -30.06 -15.03 -9.56
N ILE A 7 -29.52 -15.08 -8.34
CA ILE A 7 -30.18 -15.69 -7.17
C ILE A 7 -31.43 -14.92 -6.79
N ASP A 8 -31.36 -13.59 -6.81
CA ASP A 8 -32.51 -12.72 -6.52
C ASP A 8 -33.61 -12.88 -7.55
N GLN A 9 -33.28 -13.05 -8.86
CA GLN A 9 -34.24 -13.37 -9.91
C GLN A 9 -34.89 -14.76 -9.72
N ILE A 10 -34.12 -15.78 -9.37
CA ILE A 10 -34.64 -17.12 -9.09
C ILE A 10 -35.57 -17.09 -7.86
N ALA A 11 -35.25 -16.30 -6.87
CA ALA A 11 -36.08 -16.09 -5.68
C ALA A 11 -37.42 -15.42 -6.02
N LEU A 12 -37.40 -14.42 -6.92
CA LEU A 12 -38.59 -13.72 -7.42
C LEU A 12 -39.47 -14.64 -8.28
N ASP A 13 -38.89 -15.40 -9.21
CA ASP A 13 -39.60 -16.31 -10.10
C ASP A 13 -40.30 -17.47 -9.35
N ASN A 14 -39.75 -17.87 -8.20
CA ASN A 14 -40.32 -18.91 -7.36
C ASN A 14 -41.17 -18.34 -6.18
N ASN A 15 -41.43 -17.04 -6.20
CA ASN A 15 -42.19 -16.36 -5.15
C ASN A 15 -41.60 -16.49 -3.72
N TRP A 16 -40.28 -16.69 -3.66
CA TRP A 16 -39.51 -16.63 -2.41
C TRP A 16 -39.15 -15.18 -2.15
N GLY A 17 -39.77 -14.50 -1.22
CA GLY A 17 -39.62 -13.07 -1.01
C GLY A 17 -38.18 -12.57 -1.12
N SER A 18 -38.00 -11.43 -1.81
CA SER A 18 -36.72 -10.75 -1.91
C SER A 18 -36.18 -10.40 -0.51
N PRO A 19 -34.86 -10.51 -0.23
CA PRO A 19 -34.30 -10.19 1.06
C PRO A 19 -34.54 -8.74 1.52
N ASP A 20 -34.84 -7.85 0.57
CA ASP A 20 -35.13 -6.41 0.83
C ASP A 20 -36.64 -6.09 0.81
N SER A 21 -37.51 -7.08 0.65
CA SER A 21 -38.95 -6.85 0.71
C SER A 21 -39.38 -6.62 2.15
N GLU A 22 -39.81 -5.40 2.47
CA GLU A 22 -40.40 -5.02 3.76
C GLU A 22 -41.62 -5.87 4.17
N GLY A 23 -42.07 -6.77 3.29
CA GLY A 23 -43.22 -7.67 3.47
C GLY A 23 -42.94 -8.96 4.23
N CYS A 24 -41.69 -9.30 4.50
CA CYS A 24 -41.35 -10.58 5.15
C CYS A 24 -41.66 -10.66 6.64
N GLY A 25 -42.16 -9.57 7.24
CA GLY A 25 -42.50 -9.52 8.67
C GLY A 25 -43.97 -9.50 9.02
N THR A 26 -44.90 -9.40 8.03
CA THR A 26 -46.29 -9.07 8.31
C THR A 26 -47.31 -10.18 8.06
N ASN A 27 -46.93 -11.29 7.42
CA ASN A 27 -47.86 -12.39 7.16
C ASN A 27 -47.51 -13.65 7.99
N HIS A 28 -48.31 -13.90 8.97
CA HIS A 28 -48.30 -15.14 9.73
C HIS A 28 -48.56 -16.32 8.78
N GLY A 29 -47.50 -17.06 8.42
CA GLY A 29 -47.60 -18.31 7.66
C GLY A 29 -46.68 -18.46 6.44
N SER A 30 -45.99 -17.41 5.98
CA SER A 30 -45.00 -17.52 4.88
C SER A 30 -43.61 -17.81 5.46
N LEU A 31 -43.03 -18.93 5.04
CA LEU A 31 -41.64 -19.26 5.38
C LEU A 31 -40.72 -18.33 4.56
N CYS A 32 -40.11 -17.35 5.20
CA CYS A 32 -39.13 -16.49 4.55
C CYS A 32 -37.77 -17.19 4.50
N LEU A 33 -37.40 -17.69 3.34
CA LEU A 33 -36.08 -18.27 3.10
C LEU A 33 -35.12 -17.19 2.57
N ARG A 34 -34.15 -16.83 3.41
CA ARG A 34 -33.04 -15.96 2.99
C ARG A 34 -31.92 -16.84 2.44
N MET A 35 -31.71 -16.80 1.13
CA MET A 35 -30.55 -17.45 0.52
C MET A 35 -29.36 -16.49 0.55
N THR A 36 -28.29 -16.88 1.24
CA THR A 36 -27.02 -16.18 1.19
C THR A 36 -26.00 -17.09 0.52
N LEU A 37 -25.35 -16.58 -0.52
CA LEU A 37 -24.25 -17.26 -1.17
C LEU A 37 -23.06 -17.24 -0.22
N THR A 38 -22.67 -18.42 0.27
CA THR A 38 -21.51 -18.58 1.14
C THR A 38 -20.47 -19.44 0.46
N GLY A 39 -19.21 -19.18 0.73
CA GLY A 39 -18.10 -19.93 0.16
C GLY A 39 -16.85 -19.07 -0.02
N PRO A 40 -15.70 -19.66 -0.38
CA PRO A 40 -14.46 -18.91 -0.50
C PRO A 40 -14.53 -17.86 -1.63
N ALA A 41 -15.14 -18.16 -2.77
CA ALA A 41 -15.18 -17.24 -3.91
C ALA A 41 -16.00 -15.95 -3.64
N PRO A 42 -17.28 -16.00 -3.20
CA PRO A 42 -18.03 -14.79 -2.91
C PRO A 42 -17.47 -14.01 -1.72
N LEU A 43 -16.90 -14.70 -0.73
CA LEU A 43 -16.24 -14.04 0.41
C LEU A 43 -15.00 -13.27 -0.06
N THR A 44 -14.16 -13.87 -0.89
CA THR A 44 -12.95 -13.22 -1.42
C THR A 44 -13.31 -11.97 -2.22
N ASN A 45 -14.34 -12.02 -3.07
CA ASN A 45 -14.77 -10.87 -3.86
C ASN A 45 -15.31 -9.74 -2.97
N ALA A 46 -16.16 -10.05 -2.00
CA ALA A 46 -16.70 -9.04 -1.08
C ALA A 46 -15.60 -8.37 -0.25
N VAL A 47 -14.67 -9.17 0.30
CA VAL A 47 -13.54 -8.64 1.08
C VAL A 47 -12.60 -7.82 0.22
N THR A 48 -12.35 -8.22 -1.03
CA THR A 48 -11.49 -7.46 -1.94
C THR A 48 -12.10 -6.09 -2.27
N GLU A 49 -13.40 -6.03 -2.58
CA GLU A 49 -14.09 -4.78 -2.88
C GLU A 49 -14.06 -3.81 -1.69
N GLU A 50 -14.40 -4.27 -0.49
CA GLU A 50 -14.33 -3.45 0.71
C GLU A 50 -12.90 -3.02 1.06
N SER A 51 -11.92 -3.89 0.85
CA SER A 51 -10.51 -3.58 1.06
C SER A 51 -10.01 -2.50 0.12
N PHE A 52 -10.45 -2.48 -1.15
CA PHE A 52 -10.14 -1.40 -2.09
C PHE A 52 -10.73 -0.06 -1.67
N LYS A 53 -11.97 -0.03 -1.20
CA LYS A 53 -12.58 1.20 -0.65
C LYS A 53 -11.78 1.73 0.54
N LEU A 54 -11.43 0.85 1.48
CA LEU A 54 -10.61 1.20 2.65
C LEU A 54 -9.22 1.70 2.24
N PHE A 55 -8.58 1.09 1.24
CA PHE A 55 -7.29 1.54 0.73
C PHE A 55 -7.36 2.99 0.26
N TRP A 56 -8.35 3.35 -0.58
CA TRP A 56 -8.49 4.71 -1.08
C TRP A 56 -8.82 5.75 0.00
N GLN A 57 -9.39 5.32 1.13
CA GLN A 57 -9.63 6.20 2.28
C GLN A 57 -8.39 6.33 3.18
N VAL A 58 -7.73 5.22 3.49
CA VAL A 58 -6.65 5.16 4.48
C VAL A 58 -5.29 5.54 3.88
N PHE A 59 -5.02 5.17 2.61
CA PHE A 59 -3.74 5.44 1.96
C PHE A 59 -3.40 6.94 1.88
N PRO A 60 -4.29 7.85 1.45
CA PRO A 60 -4.01 9.29 1.46
C PRO A 60 -3.74 9.84 2.85
N VAL A 61 -4.45 9.34 3.86
CA VAL A 61 -4.22 9.73 5.27
C VAL A 61 -2.83 9.30 5.71
N GLY A 62 -2.41 8.09 5.36
CA GLY A 62 -1.06 7.60 5.62
C GLY A 62 0.01 8.47 4.96
N VAL A 63 -0.18 8.84 3.70
CA VAL A 63 0.73 9.76 2.98
C VAL A 63 0.85 11.11 3.69
N VAL A 64 -0.27 11.69 4.13
CA VAL A 64 -0.29 12.97 4.85
C VAL A 64 0.44 12.85 6.20
N ILE A 65 0.20 11.78 6.95
CA ILE A 65 0.88 11.54 8.24
C ILE A 65 2.39 11.42 8.04
N VAL A 66 2.84 10.65 7.05
CA VAL A 66 4.26 10.49 6.73
C VAL A 66 4.88 11.81 6.29
N ALA A 67 4.21 12.58 5.44
CA ALA A 67 4.66 13.90 5.01
C ALA A 67 4.76 14.88 6.19
N ALA A 68 3.77 14.89 7.08
CA ALA A 68 3.77 15.70 8.29
C ALA A 68 4.91 15.32 9.23
N MET A 69 5.17 14.02 9.39
CA MET A 69 6.27 13.51 10.20
C MET A 69 7.63 13.94 9.64
N LEU A 70 7.85 13.76 8.33
CA LEU A 70 9.05 14.25 7.63
C LEU A 70 9.23 15.75 7.80
N PHE A 71 8.17 16.51 7.66
CA PHE A 71 8.17 17.96 7.82
C PHE A 71 8.56 18.35 9.23
N LEU A 72 7.94 17.76 10.26
CA LEU A 72 8.20 18.06 11.67
C LEU A 72 9.65 17.73 12.06
N PHE A 73 10.19 16.59 11.61
CA PHE A 73 11.57 16.21 11.90
C PHE A 73 12.60 17.14 11.26
N HIS A 74 12.31 17.70 10.08
CA HIS A 74 13.26 18.57 9.36
C HIS A 74 13.05 20.06 9.58
N CYS A 75 11.97 20.45 10.25
CA CYS A 75 11.75 21.85 10.65
C CYS A 75 12.60 22.32 11.85
N ASP A 76 13.48 21.45 12.41
CA ASP A 76 14.26 21.75 13.63
C ASP A 76 13.39 22.24 14.81
N LEU A 77 12.09 22.03 14.75
CA LEU A 77 11.15 22.49 15.76
C LEU A 77 11.44 21.88 17.13
N LEU A 78 11.95 20.63 17.15
CA LEU A 78 12.27 19.88 18.36
C LEU A 78 13.63 20.22 18.97
N GLN A 79 14.59 20.73 18.18
CA GLN A 79 15.96 20.99 18.68
C GLN A 79 16.28 22.46 18.83
N THR A 80 15.80 23.36 17.99
CA THR A 80 16.28 24.74 17.96
C THR A 80 15.16 25.81 17.99
N GLY A 81 13.89 25.44 17.90
CA GLY A 81 12.75 26.36 17.90
C GLY A 81 12.69 27.32 16.70
N ARG A 82 13.55 27.14 15.70
CA ARG A 82 13.63 27.99 14.51
C ARG A 82 13.01 27.26 13.32
N ILE A 83 11.82 27.68 12.93
CA ILE A 83 11.06 27.08 11.85
C ILE A 83 11.73 27.37 10.50
N ARG A 84 12.44 26.39 9.94
CA ARG A 84 13.00 26.46 8.58
C ARG A 84 12.02 25.80 7.59
N PHE A 85 10.87 26.43 7.40
CA PHE A 85 9.76 25.93 6.56
C PHE A 85 10.19 25.44 5.17
N VAL A 86 11.05 26.23 4.51
CA VAL A 86 11.53 25.93 3.15
C VAL A 86 12.36 24.64 3.12
N GLN A 87 13.09 24.36 4.18
CA GLN A 87 13.94 23.17 4.26
C GLN A 87 13.12 21.91 4.51
N GLY A 88 12.11 21.99 5.38
CA GLY A 88 11.16 20.90 5.60
C GLY A 88 10.40 20.51 4.33
N ILE A 89 9.87 21.49 3.59
CA ILE A 89 9.17 21.26 2.33
C ILE A 89 10.10 20.61 1.28
N LYS A 90 11.34 21.07 1.16
CA LYS A 90 12.31 20.47 0.23
C LYS A 90 12.55 18.99 0.53
N VAL A 91 12.69 18.62 1.79
CA VAL A 91 12.92 17.22 2.18
C VAL A 91 11.70 16.36 1.92
N VAL A 92 10.50 16.86 2.22
CA VAL A 92 9.24 16.15 1.90
C VAL A 92 9.11 15.89 0.40
N ILE A 93 9.45 16.86 -0.44
CA ILE A 93 9.41 16.70 -1.90
C ILE A 93 10.49 15.74 -2.38
N ILE A 94 11.74 15.91 -1.93
CA ILE A 94 12.88 15.10 -2.40
C ILE A 94 12.75 13.64 -1.99
N SER A 95 12.27 13.35 -0.78
CA SER A 95 12.08 11.97 -0.31
C SER A 95 10.71 11.40 -0.63
N GLY A 96 9.66 12.22 -0.62
CA GLY A 96 8.29 11.77 -0.82
C GLY A 96 7.92 11.52 -2.28
N LEU A 97 8.33 12.42 -3.19
CA LEU A 97 7.95 12.31 -4.60
C LEU A 97 8.46 11.03 -5.27
N PRO A 98 9.76 10.67 -5.18
CA PRO A 98 10.26 9.41 -5.75
C PRO A 98 9.55 8.19 -5.17
N THR A 99 9.25 8.22 -3.87
CA THR A 99 8.57 7.12 -3.19
C THR A 99 7.12 6.96 -3.67
N LEU A 100 6.38 8.05 -3.84
CA LEU A 100 5.04 8.01 -4.42
C LEU A 100 5.06 7.48 -5.86
N CYS A 101 6.01 7.95 -6.68
CA CYS A 101 6.20 7.42 -8.03
C CYS A 101 6.49 5.91 -8.00
N ALA A 102 7.33 5.44 -7.05
CA ALA A 102 7.61 4.02 -6.90
C ALA A 102 6.36 3.21 -6.55
N VAL A 103 5.49 3.70 -5.67
CA VAL A 103 4.22 3.05 -5.36
C VAL A 103 3.34 2.93 -6.60
N TRP A 104 3.19 4.00 -7.37
CA TRP A 104 2.39 3.98 -8.61
C TRP A 104 2.95 3.02 -9.65
N VAL A 105 4.27 3.02 -9.85
CA VAL A 105 4.95 2.09 -10.77
C VAL A 105 4.75 0.64 -10.30
N THR A 106 4.88 0.38 -9.00
CA THR A 106 4.70 -0.96 -8.44
C THR A 106 3.27 -1.46 -8.61
N LEU A 107 2.27 -0.62 -8.31
CA LEU A 107 0.86 -0.97 -8.52
C LEU A 107 0.54 -1.18 -10.01
N GLY A 108 1.11 -0.33 -10.88
CA GLY A 108 1.00 -0.49 -12.33
C GLY A 108 1.62 -1.80 -12.83
N LEU A 109 2.78 -2.18 -12.30
CA LEU A 109 3.46 -3.43 -12.64
C LEU A 109 2.63 -4.66 -12.23
N ILE A 110 1.99 -4.62 -11.06
CA ILE A 110 1.07 -5.67 -10.61
C ILE A 110 -0.12 -5.78 -11.56
N GLY A 111 -0.68 -4.64 -12.00
CA GLY A 111 -1.80 -4.61 -12.95
C GLY A 111 -1.45 -5.12 -14.35
N LEU A 112 -0.17 -5.16 -14.73
CA LEU A 112 0.31 -5.75 -15.98
C LEU A 112 0.57 -7.26 -15.89
N THR A 113 0.58 -7.81 -14.70
CA THR A 113 0.72 -9.26 -14.48
C THR A 113 -0.66 -9.89 -14.35
N ASP A 114 -0.81 -11.12 -14.85
CA ASP A 114 -2.06 -11.91 -14.75
C ASP A 114 -2.34 -12.44 -13.33
N TYR A 115 -1.72 -11.82 -12.33
CA TYR A 115 -1.96 -12.19 -10.93
C TYR A 115 -3.29 -11.61 -10.44
N GLU A 116 -4.07 -12.44 -9.78
CA GLU A 116 -5.29 -11.97 -9.10
C GLU A 116 -4.97 -10.94 -8.03
N VAL A 117 -5.58 -9.78 -8.14
CA VAL A 117 -5.46 -8.72 -7.13
C VAL A 117 -6.26 -9.14 -5.90
N THR A 118 -5.57 -9.73 -4.94
CA THR A 118 -6.13 -10.13 -3.65
C THR A 118 -6.05 -8.98 -2.63
N MET A 119 -6.84 -9.07 -1.55
CA MET A 119 -6.78 -8.09 -0.44
C MET A 119 -5.37 -7.87 0.11
N THR A 120 -4.50 -8.87 0.01
CA THR A 120 -3.11 -8.79 0.50
C THR A 120 -2.23 -7.89 -0.36
N VAL A 121 -2.52 -7.74 -1.66
CA VAL A 121 -1.80 -6.84 -2.58
C VAL A 121 -1.99 -5.37 -2.18
N ILE A 122 -3.11 -5.04 -1.54
CA ILE A 122 -3.41 -3.68 -1.06
C ILE A 122 -2.36 -3.19 -0.05
N LEU A 123 -1.77 -4.10 0.72
CA LEU A 123 -0.71 -3.77 1.68
C LEU A 123 0.62 -3.36 1.01
N VAL A 124 0.83 -3.69 -0.26
CA VAL A 124 2.06 -3.36 -1.00
C VAL A 124 2.31 -1.86 -1.03
N GLY A 125 1.28 -1.06 -1.30
CA GLY A 125 1.38 0.40 -1.37
C GLY A 125 1.95 1.03 -0.09
N PRO A 126 1.33 0.85 1.08
CA PRO A 126 1.82 1.40 2.35
C PRO A 126 3.21 0.88 2.73
N ILE A 127 3.54 -0.38 2.47
CA ILE A 127 4.85 -0.96 2.80
C ILE A 127 5.94 -0.33 1.93
N VAL A 128 5.74 -0.26 0.61
CA VAL A 128 6.69 0.37 -0.33
C VAL A 128 6.86 1.86 0.00
N LEU A 129 5.76 2.56 0.33
CA LEU A 129 5.81 3.96 0.77
C LEU A 129 6.70 4.13 2.02
N SER A 130 6.47 3.33 3.04
CA SER A 130 7.21 3.39 4.30
C SER A 130 8.71 3.14 4.10
N LEU A 131 9.08 2.11 3.34
CA LEU A 131 10.47 1.78 3.05
C LEU A 131 11.15 2.87 2.23
N GLY A 132 10.49 3.39 1.19
CA GLY A 132 11.07 4.41 0.33
C GLY A 132 11.31 5.73 1.05
N VAL A 133 10.37 6.16 1.88
CA VAL A 133 10.53 7.33 2.74
C VAL A 133 11.71 7.15 3.70
N SER A 134 11.84 5.95 4.30
CA SER A 134 12.97 5.62 5.19
C SER A 134 14.31 5.71 4.45
N TYR A 135 14.41 5.18 3.23
CA TYR A 135 15.63 5.26 2.42
C TYR A 135 15.98 6.71 2.06
N GLY A 136 15.00 7.49 1.58
CA GLY A 136 15.18 8.90 1.27
C GLY A 136 15.60 9.72 2.47
N LEU A 137 15.00 9.45 3.64
CA LEU A 137 15.33 10.13 4.89
C LEU A 137 16.77 9.87 5.33
N HIS A 138 17.23 8.63 5.28
CA HIS A 138 18.61 8.29 5.65
C HIS A 138 19.64 9.01 4.79
N ILE A 139 19.41 9.07 3.47
CA ILE A 139 20.32 9.79 2.56
C ILE A 139 20.27 11.30 2.77
N THR A 140 19.06 11.86 2.91
CA THR A 140 18.89 13.30 3.12
C THR A 140 19.53 13.77 4.43
N ASN A 141 19.38 13.00 5.50
CA ASN A 141 20.02 13.30 6.79
C ASN A 141 21.54 13.27 6.65
N ARG A 142 22.09 12.24 6.02
CA ARG A 142 23.54 12.14 5.82
C ARG A 142 24.08 13.26 4.95
N TYR A 143 23.36 13.64 3.91
CA TYR A 143 23.67 14.80 3.09
C TYR A 143 23.70 16.10 3.90
N ALA A 144 22.75 16.29 4.81
CA ALA A 144 22.67 17.48 5.67
C ALA A 144 23.83 17.54 6.67
N GLU A 145 24.28 16.40 7.20
CA GLU A 145 25.40 16.31 8.15
C GLU A 145 26.77 16.51 7.47
N SER A 146 26.89 16.19 6.19
CA SER A 146 28.15 16.24 5.44
C SER A 146 28.58 17.69 5.20
N LYS A 147 29.89 17.94 5.27
CA LYS A 147 30.49 19.26 4.99
C LYS A 147 31.17 19.22 3.62
N GLY A 148 31.26 20.37 2.94
CA GLY A 148 31.90 20.50 1.64
C GLY A 148 30.97 20.99 0.54
N THR A 149 31.38 20.83 -0.71
CA THR A 149 30.59 21.16 -1.91
C THR A 149 29.38 20.21 -2.05
N PRO A 150 28.32 20.58 -2.78
CA PRO A 150 27.16 19.73 -2.97
C PRO A 150 27.50 18.32 -3.51
N GLN A 151 28.50 18.24 -4.41
CA GLN A 151 28.97 16.97 -4.98
C GLN A 151 29.68 16.10 -3.95
N GLU A 152 30.55 16.69 -3.13
CA GLU A 152 31.25 15.97 -2.06
C GLU A 152 30.27 15.45 -1.00
N LYS A 153 29.26 16.24 -0.63
CA LYS A 153 28.20 15.82 0.29
C LYS A 153 27.41 14.63 -0.23
N MET A 154 27.02 14.68 -1.52
CA MET A 154 26.29 13.58 -2.13
C MET A 154 27.14 12.31 -2.22
N SER A 155 28.41 12.45 -2.65
CA SER A 155 29.35 11.33 -2.69
C SER A 155 29.54 10.69 -1.31
N ALA A 156 29.74 11.49 -0.26
CA ALA A 156 29.89 11.01 1.12
C ALA A 156 28.59 10.32 1.63
N ALA A 157 27.42 10.86 1.31
CA ALA A 157 26.14 10.25 1.68
C ALA A 157 25.93 8.90 0.99
N LEU A 158 26.21 8.80 -0.31
CA LEU A 158 26.08 7.57 -1.06
C LEU A 158 27.08 6.51 -0.63
N GLN A 159 28.35 6.89 -0.39
CA GLN A 159 29.38 5.93 0.02
C GLN A 159 29.16 5.34 1.41
N SER A 160 28.66 6.13 2.36
CA SER A 160 28.42 5.67 3.72
C SER A 160 27.03 5.07 3.91
N THR A 161 26.02 5.89 3.73
CA THR A 161 24.62 5.53 3.99
C THR A 161 24.03 4.71 2.84
N GLY A 162 24.39 5.00 1.59
CA GLY A 162 23.93 4.24 0.43
C GLY A 162 24.27 2.76 0.52
N ARG A 163 25.46 2.42 1.04
CA ARG A 163 25.85 1.00 1.26
C ARG A 163 24.96 0.31 2.31
N ALA A 164 24.64 1.02 3.40
CA ALA A 164 23.76 0.48 4.45
C ALA A 164 22.33 0.29 3.92
N VAL A 165 21.81 1.26 3.18
CA VAL A 165 20.48 1.19 2.56
C VAL A 165 20.43 0.08 1.51
N PHE A 166 21.50 -0.11 0.72
CA PHE A 166 21.61 -1.21 -0.24
C PHE A 166 21.51 -2.59 0.44
N LEU A 167 22.29 -2.79 1.51
CA LEU A 167 22.25 -4.05 2.26
C LEU A 167 20.88 -4.30 2.87
N SER A 168 20.25 -3.27 3.44
CA SER A 168 18.89 -3.35 3.98
C SER A 168 17.87 -3.70 2.89
N ALA A 169 17.94 -3.04 1.73
CA ALA A 169 17.07 -3.34 0.61
C ALA A 169 17.25 -4.78 0.12
N MET A 170 18.50 -5.25 -0.04
CA MET A 170 18.80 -6.62 -0.49
C MET A 170 18.27 -7.66 0.46
N THR A 171 18.47 -7.49 1.78
CA THR A 171 17.95 -8.45 2.77
C THR A 171 16.43 -8.50 2.74
N THR A 172 15.77 -7.35 2.56
CA THR A 172 14.32 -7.27 2.49
C THR A 172 13.77 -7.89 1.19
N ILE A 173 14.43 -7.65 0.06
CA ILE A 173 14.11 -8.29 -1.23
C ILE A 173 14.21 -9.81 -1.11
N ILE A 174 15.31 -10.34 -0.55
CA ILE A 174 15.49 -11.78 -0.37
C ILE A 174 14.39 -12.36 0.54
N GLY A 175 14.04 -11.65 1.62
CA GLY A 175 12.94 -12.03 2.51
C GLY A 175 11.62 -12.13 1.77
N PHE A 176 11.26 -11.15 0.94
CA PHE A 176 10.00 -11.19 0.19
C PHE A 176 10.02 -12.18 -0.98
N ILE A 177 11.17 -12.36 -1.65
CA ILE A 177 11.31 -13.42 -2.66
C ILE A 177 11.06 -14.80 -2.03
N SER A 178 11.49 -15.03 -0.78
CA SER A 178 11.21 -16.31 -0.12
C SER A 178 9.72 -16.63 0.01
N LEU A 179 8.86 -15.61 0.10
CA LEU A 179 7.40 -15.78 0.14
C LEU A 179 6.82 -16.26 -1.20
N THR A 180 7.53 -16.08 -2.31
CA THR A 180 7.07 -16.59 -3.61
C THR A 180 7.05 -18.11 -3.69
N PHE A 181 7.75 -18.79 -2.79
CA PHE A 181 7.75 -20.26 -2.67
C PHE A 181 6.67 -20.78 -1.71
N ALA A 182 5.84 -19.92 -1.12
CA ALA A 182 4.77 -20.34 -0.23
C ALA A 182 3.70 -21.14 -0.99
N PRO A 183 3.02 -22.11 -0.36
CA PRO A 183 2.00 -22.92 -1.02
C PRO A 183 0.71 -22.14 -1.33
N MET A 184 0.55 -20.94 -0.76
CA MET A 184 -0.66 -20.11 -0.91
C MET A 184 -0.47 -19.02 -1.96
N LYS A 185 -1.29 -19.00 -2.99
CA LYS A 185 -1.25 -18.01 -4.08
C LYS A 185 -1.24 -16.55 -3.63
N PRO A 186 -2.09 -16.09 -2.67
CA PRO A 186 -2.07 -14.71 -2.21
C PRO A 186 -0.72 -14.29 -1.61
N ILE A 187 -0.03 -15.19 -0.92
CA ILE A 187 1.28 -14.93 -0.30
C ILE A 187 2.36 -14.83 -1.38
N GLN A 188 2.31 -15.70 -2.41
CA GLN A 188 3.22 -15.65 -3.57
C GLN A 188 3.13 -14.29 -4.26
N THR A 189 1.91 -13.84 -4.55
CA THR A 189 1.66 -12.56 -5.25
C THR A 189 2.22 -11.39 -4.45
N VAL A 190 1.97 -11.34 -3.14
CA VAL A 190 2.50 -10.28 -2.27
C VAL A 190 4.02 -10.32 -2.18
N GLY A 191 4.62 -11.52 -2.07
CA GLY A 191 6.06 -11.70 -2.02
C GLY A 191 6.74 -11.13 -3.26
N TRP A 192 6.25 -11.48 -4.44
CA TRP A 192 6.76 -10.95 -5.70
C TRP A 192 6.54 -9.44 -5.83
N ALA A 193 5.34 -8.97 -5.53
CA ALA A 193 4.97 -7.57 -5.65
C ALA A 193 5.81 -6.66 -4.73
N LEU A 194 6.05 -7.09 -3.49
CA LEU A 194 6.89 -6.35 -2.54
C LEU A 194 8.36 -6.38 -2.96
N ALA A 195 8.87 -7.52 -3.41
CA ALA A 195 10.24 -7.61 -3.90
C ALA A 195 10.48 -6.66 -5.08
N ALA A 196 9.59 -6.68 -6.08
CA ALA A 196 9.64 -5.77 -7.21
C ALA A 196 9.50 -4.30 -6.78
N GLY A 197 8.55 -4.00 -5.89
CA GLY A 197 8.33 -2.66 -5.35
C GLY A 197 9.54 -2.09 -4.62
N ILE A 198 10.26 -2.92 -3.86
CA ILE A 198 11.48 -2.49 -3.16
C ILE A 198 12.61 -2.22 -4.15
N VAL A 199 12.75 -3.01 -5.21
CA VAL A 199 13.71 -2.73 -6.28
C VAL A 199 13.40 -1.39 -6.93
N VAL A 200 12.14 -1.15 -7.30
CA VAL A 200 11.71 0.10 -7.94
C VAL A 200 11.95 1.30 -7.01
N VAL A 201 11.53 1.20 -5.74
CA VAL A 201 11.72 2.31 -4.79
C VAL A 201 13.19 2.57 -4.51
N TYR A 202 14.01 1.54 -4.43
CA TYR A 202 15.45 1.69 -4.26
C TYR A 202 16.08 2.45 -5.44
N ILE A 203 15.75 2.06 -6.67
CA ILE A 203 16.28 2.72 -7.89
C ILE A 203 15.82 4.17 -7.98
N LEU A 204 14.58 4.48 -7.63
CA LEU A 204 14.04 5.85 -7.73
C LEU A 204 14.52 6.76 -6.59
N THR A 205 14.93 6.18 -5.46
CA THR A 205 15.36 6.95 -4.29
C THR A 205 16.87 7.20 -4.29
N MET A 206 17.69 6.33 -4.96
CA MET A 206 19.14 6.44 -5.07
C MET A 206 19.60 7.19 -6.31
#